data_cbc76cf57bfef23cd935354848bb07bb
#
_entry.id   cbc76cf57bfef23cd935354848bb07bb
#
_cell.length_a   1.000
_cell.length_b   1.000
_cell.length_c   1.000
_cell.angle_alpha   90.00
_cell.angle_beta   90.00
_cell.angle_gamma   90.00
#
_symmetry.space_group_name_H-M   'P 1'
#
loop_
_entity.id
_entity.type
_entity.pdbx_description
1 polymer ?
#
loop_
_entity_poly.entity_id
_entity_poly.type
_entity_poly.pdbx_seq_one_letter_code
_entity_poly.pdbx_strand_id
1 'polypeptide(L)'
;LGPYTSHFQLNELAKKLNKRIKEFGEDDFLKVKNDEEKIVKLQFDIVLDILKTKQEDIEAAVARKLKMEQKQKLMAALDAKRDADIGAMTVEEIQAKLNELGD
;
A
#
# COMPACT_ATOMS: atom_id res chain seq x y z
N LEU A 1 -2.15 -21.89 -3.19
CA LEU A 1 -1.84 -20.53 -2.74
C LEU A 1 -2.72 -20.16 -1.57
N GLY A 2 -2.14 -20.11 -0.39
CA GLY A 2 -2.86 -19.76 0.83
C GLY A 2 -2.82 -18.25 1.11
N PRO A 3 -3.67 -17.76 2.03
CA PRO A 3 -3.72 -16.33 2.39
C PRO A 3 -2.43 -15.85 3.05
N TYR A 4 -1.61 -16.75 3.55
CA TYR A 4 -0.34 -16.43 4.22
C TYR A 4 0.88 -16.56 3.31
N THR A 5 0.68 -16.86 2.02
CA THR A 5 1.76 -16.94 1.05
C THR A 5 2.44 -15.59 0.93
N SER A 6 3.75 -15.53 1.19
CA SER A 6 4.49 -14.27 1.18
C SER A 6 4.65 -13.73 -0.24
N HIS A 7 4.84 -12.43 -0.35
CA HIS A 7 5.15 -11.76 -1.61
C HIS A 7 6.40 -12.36 -2.28
N PHE A 8 7.41 -12.67 -1.48
CA PHE A 8 8.63 -13.32 -1.95
C PHE A 8 8.36 -14.69 -2.56
N GLN A 9 7.56 -15.53 -1.87
CA GLN A 9 7.21 -16.86 -2.36
C GLN A 9 6.42 -16.80 -3.67
N LEU A 10 5.49 -15.85 -3.79
CA LEU A 10 4.74 -15.65 -5.03
C LEU A 10 5.64 -15.18 -6.17
N ASN A 11 6.58 -14.30 -5.89
CA ASN A 11 7.54 -13.83 -6.89
C ASN A 11 8.42 -14.97 -7.39
N GLU A 12 8.92 -15.84 -6.50
CA GLU A 12 9.71 -17.01 -6.87
C GLU A 12 8.89 -18.00 -7.69
N LEU A 13 7.63 -18.20 -7.33
CA LEU A 13 6.72 -19.05 -8.11
C LEU A 13 6.48 -18.46 -9.51
N ALA A 14 6.28 -17.16 -9.62
CA ALA A 14 6.12 -16.48 -10.90
C ALA A 14 7.35 -16.68 -11.81
N LYS A 15 8.54 -16.58 -11.24
CA LYS A 15 9.78 -16.82 -11.98
C LYS A 15 9.88 -18.25 -12.51
N LYS A 16 9.53 -19.23 -11.69
CA LYS A 16 9.51 -20.64 -12.10
C LYS A 16 8.52 -20.90 -13.23
N LEU A 17 7.32 -20.37 -13.11
CA LEU A 17 6.28 -20.52 -14.12
C LEU A 17 6.67 -19.83 -15.43
N ASN A 18 7.25 -18.65 -15.35
CA ASN A 18 7.73 -17.91 -16.52
C ASN A 18 8.84 -18.68 -17.26
N LYS A 19 9.77 -19.26 -16.52
CA LYS A 19 10.81 -20.11 -17.09
C LYS A 19 10.22 -21.30 -17.82
N ARG A 20 9.23 -21.96 -17.22
CA ARG A 20 8.57 -23.10 -17.81
C ARG A 20 7.81 -22.73 -19.09
N ILE A 21 7.16 -21.57 -19.10
CA ILE A 21 6.48 -21.06 -20.30
C ILE A 21 7.47 -20.87 -21.44
N LYS A 22 8.65 -20.31 -21.16
CA LYS A 22 9.70 -20.13 -22.16
C LYS A 22 10.20 -21.45 -22.70
N GLU A 23 10.34 -22.45 -21.85
CA GLU A 23 10.76 -23.80 -22.27
C GLU A 23 9.76 -24.42 -23.24
N PHE A 24 8.47 -24.21 -23.07
CA PHE A 24 7.45 -24.69 -24.02
C PHE A 24 7.60 -24.06 -25.41
N GLY A 25 8.11 -22.86 -25.51
CA GLY A 25 8.21 -22.12 -26.76
C GLY A 25 9.46 -22.41 -27.59
N GLU A 26 10.51 -22.98 -26.99
CA GLU A 26 11.82 -23.04 -27.65
C GLU A 26 12.00 -24.19 -28.63
N ASP A 27 11.61 -25.41 -28.29
CA ASP A 27 11.93 -26.61 -29.10
C ASP A 27 10.76 -27.57 -29.31
N ASP A 28 9.55 -27.11 -29.17
CA ASP A 28 8.42 -28.00 -29.18
C ASP A 28 7.58 -27.92 -30.47
N PHE A 29 7.77 -28.87 -31.31
CA PHE A 29 7.01 -29.03 -32.55
C PHE A 29 5.79 -29.95 -32.39
N LEU A 30 5.53 -30.47 -31.20
CA LEU A 30 4.46 -31.40 -30.93
C LEU A 30 3.27 -30.71 -30.29
N LYS A 31 2.08 -30.88 -30.85
CA LYS A 31 0.83 -30.29 -30.35
C LYS A 31 0.36 -30.91 -29.02
N VAL A 32 0.95 -32.00 -28.58
CA VAL A 32 0.54 -32.78 -27.40
C VAL A 32 0.72 -31.99 -26.09
N LYS A 33 1.61 -30.97 -26.08
CA LYS A 33 1.90 -30.17 -24.88
C LYS A 33 1.03 -28.93 -24.73
N ASN A 34 0.12 -28.66 -25.65
CA ASN A 34 -0.73 -27.48 -25.63
C ASN A 34 -1.56 -27.36 -24.34
N ASP A 35 -2.06 -28.46 -23.81
CA ASP A 35 -2.88 -28.44 -22.59
C ASP A 35 -2.05 -28.13 -21.36
N GLU A 36 -0.84 -28.68 -21.23
CA GLU A 36 0.10 -28.32 -20.15
C GLU A 36 0.52 -26.88 -20.24
N GLU A 37 0.85 -26.40 -21.44
CA GLU A 37 1.22 -25.02 -21.68
C GLU A 37 0.11 -24.05 -21.26
N LYS A 38 -1.13 -24.36 -21.62
CA LYS A 38 -2.30 -23.54 -21.23
C LYS A 38 -2.48 -23.52 -19.72
N ILE A 39 -2.31 -24.65 -19.05
CA ILE A 39 -2.42 -24.74 -17.59
C ILE A 39 -1.33 -23.90 -16.92
N VAL A 40 -0.10 -24.02 -17.38
CA VAL A 40 1.03 -23.28 -16.82
C VAL A 40 0.86 -21.78 -17.04
N LYS A 41 0.42 -21.36 -18.23
CA LYS A 41 0.12 -19.94 -18.50
C LYS A 41 -0.99 -19.40 -17.63
N LEU A 42 -2.04 -20.20 -17.40
CA LEU A 42 -3.12 -19.81 -16.50
C LEU A 42 -2.62 -19.64 -15.06
N GLN A 43 -1.82 -20.57 -14.58
CA GLN A 43 -1.21 -20.49 -13.26
C GLN A 43 -0.34 -19.24 -13.13
N PHE A 44 0.44 -18.93 -14.14
CA PHE A 44 1.28 -17.73 -14.18
C PHE A 44 0.44 -16.46 -14.10
N ASP A 45 -0.65 -16.38 -14.88
CA ASP A 45 -1.55 -15.23 -14.88
C ASP A 45 -2.21 -15.03 -13.52
N ILE A 46 -2.61 -16.12 -12.87
CA ILE A 46 -3.19 -16.06 -11.52
C ILE A 46 -2.16 -15.53 -10.52
N VAL A 47 -0.94 -16.03 -10.55
CA VAL A 47 0.14 -15.57 -9.65
C VAL A 47 0.47 -14.11 -9.88
N LEU A 48 0.55 -13.66 -11.13
CA LEU A 48 0.77 -12.26 -11.46
C LEU A 48 -0.34 -11.36 -10.93
N ASP A 49 -1.59 -11.80 -11.06
CA ASP A 49 -2.73 -11.04 -10.57
C ASP A 49 -2.70 -10.89 -9.05
N ILE A 50 -2.37 -11.96 -8.33
CA ILE A 50 -2.21 -11.92 -6.88
C ILE A 50 -1.07 -10.98 -6.48
N LEU A 51 0.07 -11.04 -7.17
CA LEU A 51 1.22 -10.16 -6.91
C LEU A 51 0.84 -8.70 -7.13
N LYS A 52 0.13 -8.40 -8.20
CA LYS A 52 -0.32 -7.05 -8.51
C LYS A 52 -1.24 -6.51 -7.41
N THR A 53 -2.21 -7.32 -6.98
CA THR A 53 -3.13 -6.93 -5.89
C THR A 53 -2.37 -6.67 -4.60
N LYS A 54 -1.43 -7.54 -4.23
CA LYS A 54 -0.61 -7.35 -3.03
C LYS A 54 0.23 -6.09 -3.11
N GLN A 55 0.78 -5.79 -4.28
CA GLN A 55 1.58 -4.58 -4.49
C GLN A 55 0.71 -3.32 -4.36
N GLU A 56 -0.48 -3.33 -4.93
CA GLU A 56 -1.43 -2.23 -4.81
C GLU A 56 -1.85 -2.00 -3.36
N ASP A 57 -2.07 -3.08 -2.60
CA ASP A 57 -2.41 -2.99 -1.18
C ASP A 57 -1.28 -2.39 -0.35
N ILE A 58 -0.04 -2.78 -0.63
CA ILE A 58 1.14 -2.22 0.03
C ILE A 58 1.27 -0.73 -0.28
N GLU A 59 1.15 -0.34 -1.53
CA GLU A 59 1.22 1.05 -1.96
C GLU A 59 0.12 1.90 -1.32
N ALA A 60 -1.09 1.37 -1.26
CA ALA A 60 -2.21 2.05 -0.59
C ALA A 60 -1.97 2.23 0.91
N ALA A 61 -1.39 1.22 1.58
CA ALA A 61 -1.05 1.31 3.00
C ALA A 61 0.04 2.37 3.25
N VAL A 62 1.06 2.42 2.41
CA VAL A 62 2.13 3.42 2.48
C VAL A 62 1.56 4.82 2.28
N ALA A 63 0.70 5.00 1.28
CA ALA A 63 0.07 6.28 0.99
C ALA A 63 -0.79 6.77 2.18
N ARG A 64 -1.55 5.88 2.81
CA ARG A 64 -2.34 6.21 4.00
C ARG A 64 -1.47 6.63 5.17
N LYS A 65 -0.36 5.92 5.38
CA LYS A 65 0.59 6.24 6.46
C LYS A 65 1.21 7.62 6.26
N LEU A 66 1.67 7.93 5.06
CA LEU A 66 2.24 9.23 4.73
C LEU A 66 1.23 10.36 4.93
N LYS A 67 -0.01 10.14 4.52
CA LYS A 67 -1.09 11.10 4.69
C LYS A 67 -1.38 11.37 6.17
N MET A 68 -1.39 10.32 6.98
CA MET A 68 -1.59 10.43 8.43
C MET A 68 -0.46 11.19 9.10
N GLU A 69 0.79 10.90 8.75
CA GLU A 69 1.95 11.59 9.28
C GLU A 69 1.92 13.09 8.92
N GLN A 70 1.56 13.41 7.69
CA GLN A 70 1.42 14.79 7.23
C GLN A 70 0.31 15.50 8.00
N LYS A 71 -0.83 14.85 8.20
CA LYS A 71 -1.94 15.39 8.98
C LYS A 71 -1.50 15.69 10.42
N GLN A 72 -0.77 14.78 11.05
CA GLN A 72 -0.27 14.98 12.42
C GLN A 72 0.69 16.17 12.51
N LYS A 73 1.57 16.34 11.53
CA LYS A 73 2.48 17.49 11.48
C LYS A 73 1.72 18.81 11.34
N LEU A 74 0.70 18.84 10.50
CA LEU A 74 -0.13 20.03 10.31
C LEU A 74 -0.92 20.36 11.57
N MET A 75 -1.46 19.35 12.25
CA MET A 75 -2.18 19.55 13.51
C MET A 75 -1.25 20.08 14.60
N ALA A 76 -0.03 19.56 14.71
CA ALA A 76 0.96 20.04 15.66
C ALA A 76 1.35 21.49 15.37
N ALA A 77 1.54 21.84 14.09
CA ALA A 77 1.85 23.22 13.70
C ALA A 77 0.69 24.17 14.01
N LEU A 78 -0.55 23.72 13.80
CA LEU A 78 -1.73 24.50 14.12
C LEU A 78 -1.85 24.75 15.62
N ASP A 79 -1.62 23.70 16.43
CA ASP A 79 -1.66 23.83 17.90
C ASP A 79 -0.58 24.79 18.40
N ALA A 80 0.63 24.71 17.84
CA ALA A 80 1.71 25.63 18.20
C ALA A 80 1.37 27.09 17.88
N LYS A 81 0.73 27.34 16.73
CA LYS A 81 0.30 28.68 16.35
C LYS A 81 -0.82 29.21 17.24
N ARG A 82 -1.77 28.36 17.59
CA ARG A 82 -2.84 28.73 18.53
C ARG A 82 -2.30 29.06 19.91
N ASP A 83 -1.34 28.29 20.40
CA ASP A 83 -0.68 28.54 21.67
C ASP A 83 0.09 29.87 21.64
N ALA A 84 0.79 30.18 20.54
CA ALA A 84 1.48 31.43 20.35
C ALA A 84 0.49 32.63 20.32
N ASP A 85 -0.64 32.46 19.64
CA ASP A 85 -1.70 33.47 19.59
C ASP A 85 -2.27 33.75 20.98
N ILE A 86 -2.51 32.72 21.77
CA ILE A 86 -2.97 32.85 23.16
C ILE A 86 -1.90 33.51 24.00
N GLY A 87 -0.64 33.12 23.84
CA GLY A 87 0.49 33.72 24.55
C GLY A 87 0.72 35.20 24.23
N ALA A 88 0.27 35.63 23.04
CA ALA A 88 0.37 37.06 22.64
C ALA A 88 -0.78 37.92 23.18
N MET A 89 -1.84 37.30 23.72
CA MET A 89 -2.98 38.01 24.27
C MET A 89 -2.64 38.70 25.59
N THR A 90 -3.30 39.84 25.85
CA THR A 90 -3.23 40.50 27.16
C THR A 90 -4.00 39.67 28.19
N VAL A 91 -3.73 39.93 29.47
CA VAL A 91 -4.44 39.30 30.58
C VAL A 91 -5.96 39.52 30.45
N GLU A 92 -6.37 40.75 30.11
CA GLU A 92 -7.77 41.11 29.93
C GLU A 92 -8.43 40.35 28.79
N GLU A 93 -7.71 40.18 27.66
CA GLU A 93 -8.22 39.38 26.52
C GLU A 93 -8.41 37.92 26.87
N ILE A 94 -7.45 37.32 27.59
CA ILE A 94 -7.53 35.94 28.05
C ILE A 94 -8.70 35.79 29.01
N GLN A 95 -8.86 36.72 29.95
CA GLN A 95 -9.96 36.69 30.92
C GLN A 95 -11.31 36.80 30.24
N ALA A 96 -11.44 37.64 29.22
CA ALA A 96 -12.68 37.79 28.45
C ALA A 96 -13.02 36.50 27.73
N LYS A 97 -12.04 35.84 27.14
CA LYS A 97 -12.27 34.56 26.46
C LYS A 97 -12.65 33.43 27.42
N LEU A 98 -12.06 33.39 28.59
CA LEU A 98 -12.44 32.43 29.62
C LEU A 98 -13.87 32.64 30.08
N ASN A 99 -14.29 33.88 30.24
CA ASN A 99 -15.66 34.21 30.63
C ASN A 99 -16.69 33.81 29.57
N GLU A 100 -16.35 33.90 28.29
CA GLU A 100 -17.18 33.41 27.17
C GLU A 100 -17.38 31.92 27.21
N LEU A 101 -16.35 31.15 27.62
CA LEU A 101 -16.38 29.69 27.63
C LEU A 101 -16.87 29.11 28.95
N GLY A 102 -16.86 29.90 30.02
CA GLY A 102 -17.10 29.44 31.39
C GLY A 102 -18.55 29.25 31.79
N ASP A 103 -19.47 29.67 30.95
CA ASP A 103 -20.89 29.52 31.20
C ASP A 103 -21.56 28.62 30.13
#